data_a2c7201b53e8254fedf6b41f7bb05c06
#
_entry.id   a2c7201b53e8254fedf6b41f7bb05c06
#
_cell.length_a   1.000
_cell.length_b   1.000
_cell.length_c   1.000
_cell.angle_alpha   90.00
_cell.angle_beta   90.00
_cell.angle_gamma   90.00
#
_symmetry.space_group_name_H-M   'P 1'
#
loop_
_entity.id
_entity.type
_entity.pdbx_description
1 polymer ?
#
loop_
_entity_poly.entity_id
_entity_poly.type
_entity_poly.pdbx_seq_one_letter_code
_entity_poly.pdbx_strand_id
1 'polypeptide(L)'
;MEWIFIIVIVALFAWKMMPSKGVKSISTAELKNVLNDQDKVFVDVRTPGEYKGRSIKQFKNIPLGSSFDKLPKDKEIVVICQSGMRSSNACKQLKKIGYERVTNVRGGMSAWR
;
A
#
# COMPACT_ATOMS: atom_id res chain seq x y z
N MET A 1 -11.93 5.79 38.93
CA MET A 1 -12.34 5.08 37.72
C MET A 1 -12.20 5.90 36.43
N GLU A 2 -11.68 7.11 36.54
CA GLU A 2 -11.45 7.97 35.38
C GLU A 2 -10.40 7.41 34.42
N TRP A 3 -9.42 6.65 34.94
CA TRP A 3 -8.37 6.04 34.13
C TRP A 3 -8.92 5.02 33.11
N ILE A 4 -10.08 4.41 33.38
CA ILE A 4 -10.71 3.46 32.44
C ILE A 4 -11.15 4.20 31.17
N PHE A 5 -11.71 5.40 31.29
CA PHE A 5 -12.09 6.23 30.14
C PHE A 5 -10.88 6.62 29.32
N ILE A 6 -9.78 6.97 29.97
CA ILE A 6 -8.54 7.33 29.30
C ILE A 6 -8.00 6.14 28.49
N ILE A 7 -8.00 4.94 29.08
CA ILE A 7 -7.53 3.72 28.39
C ILE A 7 -8.43 3.42 27.20
N VAL A 8 -9.74 3.52 27.31
CA VAL A 8 -10.68 3.28 26.22
C VAL A 8 -10.47 4.29 25.09
N ILE A 9 -10.31 5.57 25.42
CA ILE A 9 -10.07 6.63 24.43
C ILE A 9 -8.76 6.40 23.69
N VAL A 10 -7.69 6.06 24.40
CA VAL A 10 -6.38 5.78 23.81
C VAL A 10 -6.47 4.54 22.91
N ALA A 11 -7.16 3.50 23.35
CA ALA A 11 -7.35 2.29 22.57
C ALA A 11 -8.14 2.55 21.29
N LEU A 12 -9.23 3.33 21.36
CA LEU A 12 -10.03 3.70 20.19
C LEU A 12 -9.23 4.55 19.22
N PHE A 13 -8.45 5.51 19.74
CA PHE A 13 -7.62 6.38 18.93
C PHE A 13 -6.53 5.57 18.23
N ALA A 14 -5.85 4.69 18.94
CA ALA A 14 -4.82 3.80 18.38
C ALA A 14 -5.41 2.89 17.32
N TRP A 15 -6.62 2.36 17.57
CA TRP A 15 -7.31 1.49 16.61
C TRP A 15 -7.62 2.22 15.30
N LYS A 16 -8.04 3.49 15.37
CA LYS A 16 -8.32 4.30 14.17
C LYS A 16 -7.06 4.64 13.38
N MET A 17 -5.92 4.72 14.05
CA MET A 17 -4.64 5.02 13.40
C MET A 17 -3.93 3.78 12.89
N MET A 18 -4.39 2.59 13.24
CA MET A 18 -3.79 1.36 12.75
C MET A 18 -4.07 1.18 11.25
N PRO A 19 -3.08 0.69 10.47
CA PRO A 19 -3.34 0.34 9.08
C PRO A 19 -4.46 -0.71 9.01
N SER A 20 -5.14 -0.78 7.88
CA SER A 20 -6.18 -1.76 7.64
C SER A 20 -5.65 -3.16 7.92
N LYS A 21 -6.47 -4.00 8.55
CA LYS A 21 -6.09 -5.36 8.93
C LYS A 21 -5.56 -6.12 7.71
N GLY A 22 -4.37 -6.67 7.85
CA GLY A 22 -3.73 -7.44 6.79
C GLY A 22 -2.98 -6.62 5.75
N VAL A 23 -2.94 -5.29 5.88
CA VAL A 23 -2.15 -4.43 5.00
C VAL A 23 -0.86 -4.06 5.72
N LYS A 24 0.26 -4.42 5.13
CA LYS A 24 1.58 -3.99 5.58
C LYS A 24 1.90 -2.60 5.08
N SER A 25 2.81 -1.92 5.77
CA SER A 25 3.33 -0.63 5.33
C SER A 25 4.86 -0.68 5.39
N ILE A 26 5.50 -0.33 4.29
CA ILE A 26 6.96 -0.26 4.22
C ILE A 26 7.41 1.14 3.79
N SER A 27 8.64 1.50 4.15
CA SER A 27 9.26 2.74 3.68
C SER A 27 9.85 2.55 2.28
N THR A 28 10.21 3.66 1.63
CA THR A 28 10.91 3.60 0.34
C THR A 28 12.30 2.97 0.48
N ALA A 29 12.95 3.14 1.62
CA ALA A 29 14.23 2.48 1.90
C ALA A 29 14.08 0.96 1.96
N GLU A 30 13.04 0.47 2.64
CA GLU A 30 12.73 -0.96 2.68
C GLU A 30 12.35 -1.48 1.29
N LEU A 31 11.63 -0.68 0.50
CA LEU A 31 11.25 -1.03 -0.87
C LEU A 31 12.47 -1.36 -1.73
N LYS A 32 13.54 -0.56 -1.62
CA LYS A 32 14.78 -0.78 -2.37
C LYS A 32 15.34 -2.19 -2.15
N ASN A 33 15.18 -2.71 -0.95
CA ASN A 33 15.72 -4.03 -0.58
C ASN A 33 14.91 -5.19 -1.16
N VAL A 34 13.67 -4.94 -1.60
CA VAL A 34 12.77 -6.02 -2.06
C VAL A 34 12.39 -5.92 -3.54
N LEU A 35 12.94 -4.94 -4.27
CA LEU A 35 12.58 -4.71 -5.68
C LEU A 35 12.90 -5.89 -6.59
N ASN A 36 13.82 -6.76 -6.22
CA ASN A 36 14.20 -7.91 -7.01
C ASN A 36 13.53 -9.21 -6.54
N ASP A 37 12.66 -9.15 -5.56
CA ASP A 37 11.95 -10.32 -5.05
C ASP A 37 10.94 -10.81 -6.10
N GLN A 38 11.03 -12.09 -6.45
CA GLN A 38 10.16 -12.69 -7.49
C GLN A 38 8.82 -13.14 -6.93
N ASP A 39 8.65 -13.17 -5.60
CA ASP A 39 7.40 -13.51 -4.95
C ASP A 39 6.47 -12.29 -4.76
N LYS A 40 6.87 -11.14 -5.31
CA LYS A 40 6.12 -9.89 -5.19
C LYS A 40 5.72 -9.36 -6.56
N VAL A 41 4.57 -8.71 -6.60
CA VAL A 41 4.11 -7.95 -7.76
C VAL A 41 4.02 -6.48 -7.36
N PHE A 42 4.67 -5.61 -8.13
CA PHE A 42 4.75 -4.18 -7.82
C PHE A 42 3.76 -3.42 -8.71
N VAL A 43 2.86 -2.67 -8.08
CA VAL A 43 1.78 -1.96 -8.78
C VAL A 43 1.81 -0.48 -8.43
N ASP A 44 1.86 0.36 -9.46
CA ASP A 44 1.77 1.82 -9.35
C ASP A 44 0.34 2.23 -9.72
N VAL A 45 -0.40 2.78 -8.77
CA VAL A 45 -1.81 3.13 -8.95
C VAL A 45 -2.02 4.60 -9.32
N ARG A 46 -0.95 5.30 -9.70
CA ARG A 46 -1.04 6.68 -10.19
C ARG A 46 -1.64 6.71 -11.60
N THR A 47 -1.93 7.92 -12.08
CA THR A 47 -2.38 8.08 -13.46
C THR A 47 -1.27 7.68 -14.43
N PRO A 48 -1.64 7.30 -15.68
CA PRO A 48 -0.62 6.98 -16.69
C PRO A 48 0.33 8.14 -16.97
N GLY A 49 -0.15 9.38 -16.89
CA GLY A 49 0.71 10.56 -17.07
C GLY A 49 1.77 10.70 -15.99
N GLU A 50 1.39 10.50 -14.73
CA GLU A 50 2.34 10.51 -13.61
C GLU A 50 3.39 9.41 -13.77
N TYR A 51 2.95 8.21 -14.12
CA TYR A 51 3.83 7.05 -14.33
C TYR A 51 4.83 7.30 -15.46
N LYS A 52 4.35 7.88 -16.56
CA LYS A 52 5.17 8.20 -17.72
C LYS A 52 6.25 9.24 -17.41
N GLY A 53 5.92 10.19 -16.53
CA GLY A 53 6.87 11.25 -16.16
C GLY A 53 7.99 10.76 -15.25
N ARG A 54 7.69 9.88 -14.31
CA ARG A 54 8.68 9.30 -13.41
C ARG A 54 8.09 8.04 -12.77
N SER A 55 8.80 6.94 -12.82
CA SER A 55 8.32 5.68 -12.24
C SER A 55 9.48 4.77 -11.84
N ILE A 56 9.18 3.74 -11.09
CA ILE A 56 10.12 2.70 -10.71
C ILE A 56 9.96 1.54 -11.70
N LYS A 57 11.05 1.13 -12.32
CA LYS A 57 11.08 0.16 -13.41
C LYS A 57 10.29 -1.12 -13.11
N GLN A 58 10.37 -1.62 -11.89
CA GLN A 58 9.75 -2.88 -11.49
C GLN A 58 8.24 -2.77 -11.30
N PHE A 59 7.71 -1.56 -11.25
CA PHE A 59 6.28 -1.31 -11.03
C PHE A 59 5.51 -1.28 -12.34
N LYS A 60 4.39 -1.98 -12.35
CA LYS A 60 3.41 -1.93 -13.46
C LYS A 60 2.37 -0.86 -13.12
N ASN A 61 2.00 -0.06 -14.09
CA ASN A 61 0.97 0.97 -13.88
C ASN A 61 -0.42 0.36 -14.04
N ILE A 62 -1.16 0.31 -12.94
CA ILE A 62 -2.58 -0.05 -12.92
C ILE A 62 -3.28 1.06 -12.14
N PRO A 63 -3.81 2.10 -12.81
CA PRO A 63 -4.37 3.26 -12.12
C PRO A 63 -5.51 2.89 -11.18
N LEU A 64 -5.63 3.63 -10.07
CA LEU A 64 -6.73 3.48 -9.13
C LEU A 64 -8.06 3.63 -9.90
N GLY A 65 -9.02 2.74 -9.63
CA GLY A 65 -10.27 2.68 -10.39
C GLY A 65 -10.26 1.64 -11.49
N SER A 66 -9.09 1.14 -11.89
CA SER A 66 -8.96 0.00 -12.80
C SER A 66 -9.19 -1.31 -12.04
N SER A 67 -9.38 -2.40 -12.78
CA SER A 67 -9.56 -3.71 -12.16
C SER A 67 -8.22 -4.30 -11.72
N PHE A 68 -8.20 -4.87 -10.52
CA PHE A 68 -7.03 -5.58 -9.97
C PHE A 68 -7.18 -7.10 -10.02
N ASP A 69 -8.27 -7.61 -10.57
CA ASP A 69 -8.62 -9.04 -10.48
C ASP A 69 -7.71 -9.96 -11.28
N LYS A 70 -6.88 -9.41 -12.17
CA LYS A 70 -5.92 -10.19 -12.95
C LYS A 70 -4.58 -10.42 -12.26
N LEU A 71 -4.36 -9.78 -11.11
CA LEU A 71 -3.13 -9.94 -10.35
C LEU A 71 -3.10 -11.32 -9.69
N PRO A 72 -1.91 -11.97 -9.58
CA PRO A 72 -1.83 -13.27 -8.93
C PRO A 72 -2.13 -13.16 -7.44
N LYS A 73 -2.90 -14.09 -6.88
CA LYS A 73 -3.29 -14.09 -5.47
C LYS A 73 -2.30 -14.82 -4.58
N ASP A 74 -1.39 -15.56 -5.16
CA ASP A 74 -0.35 -16.30 -4.44
C ASP A 74 0.91 -15.47 -4.19
N LYS A 75 0.93 -14.22 -4.66
CA LYS A 75 2.07 -13.32 -4.48
C LYS A 75 1.69 -12.12 -3.60
N GLU A 76 2.70 -11.50 -2.98
CA GLU A 76 2.50 -10.25 -2.27
C GLU A 76 2.35 -9.11 -3.27
N ILE A 77 1.32 -8.29 -3.09
CA ILE A 77 1.09 -7.12 -3.95
C ILE A 77 1.62 -5.89 -3.24
N VAL A 78 2.63 -5.25 -3.81
CA VAL A 78 3.26 -4.04 -3.27
C VAL A 78 2.76 -2.86 -4.09
N VAL A 79 2.11 -1.89 -3.43
CA VAL A 79 1.39 -0.81 -4.09
C VAL A 79 2.01 0.54 -3.75
N ILE A 80 2.24 1.36 -4.76
CA ILE A 80 2.78 2.71 -4.61
C ILE A 80 1.87 3.73 -5.31
N CYS A 81 1.84 4.95 -4.76
CA CYS A 81 1.28 6.11 -5.44
C CYS A 81 2.20 7.30 -5.20
N GLN A 82 1.72 8.53 -5.40
CA GLN A 82 2.57 9.72 -5.21
C GLN A 82 2.88 9.98 -3.74
N SER A 83 1.89 9.86 -2.85
CA SER A 83 2.03 10.22 -1.42
C SER A 83 1.69 9.10 -0.44
N GLY A 84 1.11 8.00 -0.91
CA GLY A 84 0.67 6.88 -0.07
C GLY A 84 -0.84 6.79 0.15
N MET A 85 -1.62 7.82 -0.22
CA MET A 85 -3.07 7.84 0.03
C MET A 85 -3.85 6.98 -0.98
N ARG A 86 -3.60 7.16 -2.27
CA ARG A 86 -4.26 6.36 -3.31
C ARG A 86 -3.88 4.89 -3.20
N SER A 87 -2.62 4.62 -2.88
CA SER A 87 -2.14 3.25 -2.70
C SER A 87 -2.74 2.60 -1.46
N SER A 88 -2.96 3.37 -0.38
CA SER A 88 -3.67 2.86 0.79
C SER A 88 -5.10 2.43 0.43
N ASN A 89 -5.81 3.23 -0.36
CA ASN A 89 -7.13 2.88 -0.87
C ASN A 89 -7.10 1.63 -1.75
N ALA A 90 -6.13 1.54 -2.64
CA ALA A 90 -5.95 0.37 -3.50
C ALA A 90 -5.71 -0.89 -2.66
N CYS A 91 -4.91 -0.80 -1.61
CA CYS A 91 -4.65 -1.92 -0.70
C CYS A 91 -5.93 -2.41 -0.04
N LYS A 92 -6.80 -1.49 0.40
CA LYS A 92 -8.10 -1.85 0.97
C LYS A 92 -8.98 -2.59 -0.03
N GLN A 93 -9.00 -2.11 -1.28
CA GLN A 93 -9.76 -2.77 -2.35
C GLN A 93 -9.21 -4.17 -2.65
N LEU A 94 -7.90 -4.32 -2.69
CA LEU A 94 -7.26 -5.61 -2.92
C LEU A 94 -7.63 -6.61 -1.81
N LYS A 95 -7.60 -6.17 -0.56
CA LYS A 95 -8.01 -7.02 0.57
C LYS A 95 -9.47 -7.47 0.42
N LYS A 96 -10.36 -6.58 -0.02
CA LYS A 96 -11.78 -6.88 -0.22
C LYS A 96 -12.01 -7.96 -1.27
N ILE A 97 -11.20 -7.98 -2.32
CA ILE A 97 -11.38 -8.94 -3.43
C ILE A 97 -10.53 -10.20 -3.26
N GLY A 98 -9.93 -10.40 -2.08
CA GLY A 98 -9.35 -11.68 -1.70
C GLY A 98 -7.82 -11.78 -1.71
N TYR A 99 -7.11 -10.67 -1.88
CA TYR A 99 -5.65 -10.67 -1.77
C TYR A 99 -5.25 -10.67 -0.30
N GLU A 100 -4.46 -11.64 0.12
CA GLU A 100 -4.09 -11.82 1.53
C GLU A 100 -2.85 -11.01 1.92
N ARG A 101 -1.87 -10.91 1.00
CA ARG A 101 -0.61 -10.20 1.26
C ARG A 101 -0.56 -8.94 0.44
N VAL A 102 -0.82 -7.81 1.08
CA VAL A 102 -0.87 -6.49 0.44
C VAL A 102 -0.02 -5.52 1.24
N THR A 103 0.84 -4.78 0.56
CA THR A 103 1.79 -3.86 1.18
C THR A 103 1.68 -2.49 0.53
N ASN A 104 1.54 -1.45 1.36
CA ASN A 104 1.54 -0.06 0.93
C ASN A 104 2.94 0.54 1.14
N VAL A 105 3.44 1.30 0.14
CA VAL A 105 4.70 2.03 0.27
C VAL A 105 4.41 3.42 0.84
N ARG A 106 4.78 3.65 2.10
CA ARG A 106 4.60 4.94 2.78
C ARG A 106 5.40 6.02 2.06
N GLY A 107 4.79 7.20 1.92
CA GLY A 107 5.43 8.34 1.29
C GLY A 107 5.46 8.27 -0.22
N GLY A 108 5.28 7.11 -0.81
CA GLY A 108 5.18 6.91 -2.25
C GLY A 108 6.35 7.48 -3.04
N MET A 109 6.06 7.89 -4.27
CA MET A 109 7.07 8.46 -5.17
C MET A 109 7.68 9.75 -4.61
N SER A 110 6.94 10.49 -3.78
CA SER A 110 7.47 11.72 -3.16
C SER A 110 8.69 11.44 -2.28
N ALA A 111 8.73 10.29 -1.64
CA ALA A 111 9.84 9.88 -0.77
C ALA A 111 10.88 9.02 -1.50
N TRP A 112 10.60 8.59 -2.72
CA TRP A 112 11.51 7.74 -3.50
C TRP A 112 12.71 8.54 -4.00
N ARG A 113 13.89 8.03 -3.74
CA ARG A 113 15.15 8.68 -4.14
C ARG A 113 16.04 7.73 -4.92
#